data_a954732c8dad2de6823c8f460b5d06a9
#
_entry.id   a954732c8dad2de6823c8f460b5d06a9
#
_cell.length_a   1.000
_cell.length_b   1.000
_cell.length_c   1.000
_cell.angle_alpha   90.00
_cell.angle_beta   90.00
_cell.angle_gamma   90.00
#
_symmetry.space_group_name_H-M   'P 1'
#
loop_
_entity.id
_entity.type
_entity.pdbx_description
1 polymer ?
#
loop_
_entity_poly.entity_id
_entity_poly.type
_entity_poly.pdbx_seq_one_letter_code
_entity_poly.pdbx_strand_id
1 'polypeptide(L)'
;MPPLLAAFAAAGANAEIAVWDDPEVDWARFDLALLRSAWDYTERLPQFLAWVTRAAGLTLLLNAPPVVRWNSDKHYLRDLAAGGVPVVPTTFVDPGAEPPTRVLEEFLAREPCAEVVVKPAVGAGSRDARRHARSDTGEILAHLQPLLAAGRSMMLQPYLERVDRDGETALVFIEGRFSHAIRKGPLLPAGAPPTAGLFAPEEISPRSASADETAVAERAVAQVPFAELLYARVDLIRDATGQPRVLELELAEPSLFFAYAPEAARRFVRAALERLPRESLPA
;
A
#
# COMPACT_ATOMS: atom_id res chain seq x y z
N MET A 1 9.33 -13.59 2.66
CA MET A 1 10.47 -13.77 1.71
C MET A 1 10.78 -15.24 1.38
N PRO A 2 10.85 -16.23 2.34
CA PRO A 2 11.27 -17.61 2.02
C PRO A 2 10.52 -18.27 0.85
N PRO A 3 9.17 -18.19 0.74
CA PRO A 3 8.47 -18.80 -0.40
C PRO A 3 8.87 -18.23 -1.77
N LEU A 4 9.20 -16.93 -1.82
CA LEU A 4 9.62 -16.28 -3.06
C LEU A 4 11.03 -16.71 -3.47
N LEU A 5 11.99 -16.73 -2.54
CA LEU A 5 13.35 -17.21 -2.81
C LEU A 5 13.35 -18.68 -3.28
N ALA A 6 12.55 -19.52 -2.62
CA ALA A 6 12.41 -20.92 -3.03
C ALA A 6 11.80 -21.05 -4.44
N ALA A 7 10.86 -20.19 -4.83
CA ALA A 7 10.27 -20.20 -6.15
C ALA A 7 11.27 -19.75 -7.23
N PHE A 8 12.14 -18.76 -6.96
CA PHE A 8 13.22 -18.38 -7.86
C PHE A 8 14.23 -19.52 -8.04
N ALA A 9 14.68 -20.13 -6.94
CA ALA A 9 15.60 -21.28 -7.02
C ALA A 9 15.00 -22.44 -7.81
N ALA A 10 13.71 -22.75 -7.64
CA ALA A 10 13.00 -23.78 -8.39
C ALA A 10 12.87 -23.45 -9.89
N ALA A 11 12.92 -22.17 -10.26
CA ALA A 11 12.94 -21.71 -11.65
C ALA A 11 14.36 -21.61 -12.24
N GLY A 12 15.40 -22.05 -11.52
CA GLY A 12 16.79 -21.98 -11.95
C GLY A 12 17.42 -20.59 -11.86
N ALA A 13 16.75 -19.62 -11.20
CA ALA A 13 17.25 -18.26 -11.04
C ALA A 13 17.90 -18.08 -9.67
N ASN A 14 19.03 -17.37 -9.63
CA ASN A 14 19.70 -16.98 -8.40
C ASN A 14 19.05 -15.70 -7.86
N ALA A 15 18.53 -15.72 -6.64
CA ALA A 15 17.88 -14.58 -6.01
C ALA A 15 18.45 -14.33 -4.61
N GLU A 16 18.74 -13.09 -4.32
CA GLU A 16 19.21 -12.64 -3.02
C GLU A 16 18.39 -11.45 -2.50
N ILE A 17 18.53 -11.16 -1.22
CA ILE A 17 17.95 -9.98 -0.58
C ILE A 17 19.05 -8.92 -0.49
N ALA A 18 18.79 -7.75 -1.08
CA ALA A 18 19.67 -6.59 -0.99
C ALA A 18 18.94 -5.45 -0.27
N VAL A 19 19.69 -4.67 0.51
CA VAL A 19 19.16 -3.49 1.21
C VAL A 19 19.27 -2.29 0.27
N TRP A 20 18.16 -1.55 0.09
CA TRP A 20 18.06 -0.52 -0.95
C TRP A 20 19.02 0.67 -0.75
N ASP A 21 19.38 1.00 0.49
CA ASP A 21 20.27 2.12 0.85
C ASP A 21 21.70 1.68 1.25
N ASP A 22 22.02 0.40 1.05
CA ASP A 22 23.39 -0.07 1.25
C ASP A 22 24.27 0.39 0.08
N PRO A 23 25.30 1.24 0.32
CA PRO A 23 26.18 1.76 -0.71
C PRO A 23 27.08 0.69 -1.34
N GLU A 24 27.29 -0.46 -0.68
CA GLU A 24 28.12 -1.55 -1.18
C GLU A 24 27.38 -2.44 -2.20
N VAL A 25 26.08 -2.26 -2.38
CA VAL A 25 25.32 -3.03 -3.35
C VAL A 25 25.53 -2.49 -4.78
N ASP A 26 26.21 -3.29 -5.60
CA ASP A 26 26.30 -3.04 -7.05
C ASP A 26 25.02 -3.50 -7.75
N TRP A 27 24.14 -2.54 -8.06
CA TRP A 27 22.86 -2.83 -8.71
C TRP A 27 23.00 -3.28 -10.16
N ALA A 28 24.11 -2.98 -10.83
CA ALA A 28 24.35 -3.38 -12.22
C ALA A 28 24.64 -4.89 -12.37
N ARG A 29 24.93 -5.61 -11.27
CA ARG A 29 25.13 -7.06 -11.29
C ARG A 29 23.84 -7.88 -11.35
N PHE A 30 22.68 -7.24 -11.18
CA PHE A 30 21.39 -7.91 -11.20
C PHE A 30 20.69 -7.71 -12.54
N ASP A 31 20.10 -8.77 -13.09
CA ASP A 31 19.24 -8.69 -14.26
C ASP A 31 17.88 -8.09 -13.93
N LEU A 32 17.41 -8.29 -12.67
CA LEU A 32 16.08 -7.91 -12.19
C LEU A 32 16.13 -7.47 -10.73
N ALA A 33 15.45 -6.39 -10.40
CA ALA A 33 15.18 -5.95 -9.04
C ALA A 33 13.66 -5.90 -8.76
N LEU A 34 13.27 -6.39 -7.60
CA LEU A 34 11.90 -6.40 -7.11
C LEU A 34 11.83 -5.67 -5.77
N LEU A 35 11.00 -4.66 -5.68
CA LEU A 35 10.75 -3.95 -4.42
C LEU A 35 9.94 -4.83 -3.47
N ARG A 36 10.55 -5.12 -2.31
CA ARG A 36 9.92 -5.96 -1.29
C ARG A 36 10.29 -5.43 0.09
N SER A 37 9.29 -5.16 0.92
CA SER A 37 9.49 -4.87 2.36
C SER A 37 10.42 -3.67 2.67
N ALA A 38 10.50 -2.69 1.80
CA ALA A 38 11.30 -1.47 1.99
C ALA A 38 10.52 -0.39 2.76
N TRP A 39 9.79 -0.77 3.82
CA TRP A 39 8.80 0.09 4.50
C TRP A 39 9.38 1.32 5.20
N ASP A 40 10.68 1.34 5.46
CA ASP A 40 11.40 2.48 6.03
C ASP A 40 11.51 3.68 5.07
N TYR A 41 11.19 3.51 3.79
CA TYR A 41 11.19 4.59 2.80
C TYR A 41 10.27 5.75 3.19
N THR A 42 9.23 5.48 3.96
CA THR A 42 8.24 6.48 4.40
C THR A 42 8.85 7.63 5.21
N GLU A 43 10.01 7.41 5.83
CA GLU A 43 10.78 8.42 6.54
C GLU A 43 11.77 9.17 5.64
N ARG A 44 12.13 8.57 4.50
CA ARG A 44 13.20 9.03 3.61
C ARG A 44 12.77 8.99 2.14
N LEU A 45 11.49 9.32 1.86
CA LEU A 45 10.91 9.19 0.52
C LEU A 45 11.75 9.83 -0.60
N PRO A 46 12.30 11.06 -0.47
CA PRO A 46 13.14 11.63 -1.52
C PRO A 46 14.38 10.78 -1.83
N GLN A 47 15.04 10.22 -0.81
CA GLN A 47 16.20 9.36 -0.97
C GLN A 47 15.82 8.03 -1.64
N PHE A 48 14.71 7.43 -1.21
CA PHE A 48 14.19 6.20 -1.81
C PHE A 48 13.85 6.40 -3.29
N LEU A 49 13.13 7.46 -3.66
CA LEU A 49 12.77 7.74 -5.05
C LEU A 49 14.00 8.06 -5.93
N ALA A 50 15.02 8.69 -5.36
CA ALA A 50 16.31 8.89 -6.04
C ALA A 50 17.02 7.55 -6.28
N TRP A 51 17.02 6.66 -5.28
CA TRP A 51 17.56 5.31 -5.43
C TRP A 51 16.77 4.50 -6.47
N VAL A 52 15.44 4.49 -6.43
CA VAL A 52 14.58 3.82 -7.42
C VAL A 52 14.96 4.24 -8.84
N THR A 53 15.18 5.54 -9.06
CA THR A 53 15.56 6.08 -10.37
C THR A 53 16.95 5.59 -10.79
N ARG A 54 17.93 5.58 -9.88
CA ARG A 54 19.29 5.08 -10.16
C ARG A 54 19.29 3.58 -10.44
N ALA A 55 18.64 2.79 -9.58
CA ALA A 55 18.59 1.34 -9.71
C ALA A 55 17.95 0.92 -11.04
N ALA A 56 16.85 1.58 -11.45
CA ALA A 56 16.19 1.31 -12.72
C ALA A 56 17.03 1.67 -13.97
N GLY A 57 18.06 2.50 -13.81
CA GLY A 57 19.05 2.77 -14.86
C GLY A 57 20.13 1.69 -14.98
N LEU A 58 20.22 0.79 -14.01
CA LEU A 58 21.26 -0.24 -13.91
C LEU A 58 20.70 -1.66 -14.06
N THR A 59 19.46 -1.88 -13.64
CA THR A 59 18.78 -3.18 -13.66
C THR A 59 17.31 -3.01 -14.02
N LEU A 60 16.64 -4.09 -14.47
CA LEU A 60 15.20 -4.08 -14.71
C LEU A 60 14.45 -4.02 -13.36
N LEU A 61 13.90 -2.87 -13.00
CA LEU A 61 13.11 -2.70 -11.77
C LEU A 61 11.62 -2.85 -12.07
N LEU A 62 10.95 -3.78 -11.39
CA LEU A 62 9.50 -4.05 -11.48
C LEU A 62 8.84 -3.83 -10.10
N ASN A 63 7.79 -3.07 -9.97
CA ASN A 63 7.13 -2.18 -10.91
C ASN A 63 8.03 -0.97 -11.22
N ALA A 64 7.83 -0.35 -12.39
CA ALA A 64 8.72 0.71 -12.89
C ALA A 64 8.71 2.00 -12.02
N PRO A 65 9.77 2.85 -12.07
CA PRO A 65 9.88 4.05 -11.22
C PRO A 65 8.68 5.00 -11.24
N PRO A 66 7.98 5.25 -12.38
CA PRO A 66 6.78 6.08 -12.37
C PRO A 66 5.65 5.50 -11.51
N VAL A 67 5.50 4.16 -11.50
CA VAL A 67 4.53 3.44 -10.65
C VAL A 67 4.85 3.65 -9.18
N VAL A 68 6.12 3.44 -8.80
CA VAL A 68 6.59 3.61 -7.42
C VAL A 68 6.36 5.04 -6.95
N ARG A 69 6.72 6.03 -7.76
CA ARG A 69 6.54 7.45 -7.44
C ARG A 69 5.08 7.82 -7.20
N TRP A 70 4.18 7.39 -8.08
CA TRP A 70 2.75 7.64 -7.97
C TRP A 70 2.14 6.95 -6.74
N ASN A 71 2.55 5.72 -6.47
CA ASN A 71 1.95 4.89 -5.42
C ASN A 71 2.52 5.16 -4.02
N SER A 72 3.72 5.75 -3.90
CA SER A 72 4.34 6.06 -2.60
C SER A 72 3.57 7.13 -1.81
N ASP A 73 2.69 7.90 -2.46
CA ASP A 73 1.86 8.92 -1.85
C ASP A 73 0.36 8.61 -2.08
N LYS A 74 -0.40 8.47 -1.01
CA LYS A 74 -1.81 8.08 -1.05
C LYS A 74 -2.76 9.09 -1.72
N HIS A 75 -2.24 10.21 -2.22
CA HIS A 75 -3.03 11.10 -3.08
C HIS A 75 -3.59 10.38 -4.31
N TYR A 76 -3.03 9.24 -4.72
CA TYR A 76 -3.61 8.38 -5.77
C TYR A 76 -5.06 7.97 -5.48
N LEU A 77 -5.51 8.00 -4.23
CA LEU A 77 -6.92 7.75 -3.90
C LEU A 77 -7.87 8.81 -4.52
N ARG A 78 -7.39 10.04 -4.72
CA ARG A 78 -8.15 11.07 -5.49
C ARG A 78 -8.32 10.65 -6.94
N ASP A 79 -7.25 10.13 -7.55
CA ASP A 79 -7.28 9.67 -8.96
C ASP A 79 -8.23 8.49 -9.13
N LEU A 80 -8.16 7.52 -8.22
CA LEU A 80 -9.08 6.37 -8.21
C LEU A 80 -10.54 6.82 -8.04
N ALA A 81 -10.82 7.73 -7.10
CA ALA A 81 -12.15 8.27 -6.87
C ALA A 81 -12.68 9.02 -8.10
N ALA A 82 -11.85 9.85 -8.75
CA ALA A 82 -12.18 10.56 -9.99
C ALA A 82 -12.48 9.59 -11.14
N GLY A 83 -11.81 8.43 -11.17
CA GLY A 83 -12.09 7.32 -12.09
C GLY A 83 -13.33 6.48 -11.71
N GLY A 84 -14.08 6.88 -10.68
CA GLY A 84 -15.31 6.22 -10.23
C GLY A 84 -15.08 4.95 -9.43
N VAL A 85 -13.86 4.68 -8.94
CA VAL A 85 -13.59 3.58 -8.00
C VAL A 85 -14.16 3.95 -6.62
N PRO A 86 -14.93 3.07 -5.96
CA PRO A 86 -15.42 3.33 -4.61
C PRO A 86 -14.25 3.25 -3.62
N VAL A 87 -13.73 4.40 -3.19
CA VAL A 87 -12.70 4.51 -2.16
C VAL A 87 -13.33 4.86 -0.81
N VAL A 88 -12.61 4.64 0.28
CA VAL A 88 -12.97 5.22 1.58
C VAL A 88 -12.93 6.75 1.44
N PRO A 89 -13.98 7.49 1.83
CA PRO A 89 -14.00 8.94 1.76
C PRO A 89 -12.74 9.52 2.42
N THR A 90 -11.98 10.31 1.67
CA THR A 90 -10.67 10.80 2.10
C THR A 90 -10.56 12.29 1.89
N THR A 91 -10.19 13.01 2.95
CA THR A 91 -9.80 14.43 2.89
C THR A 91 -8.33 14.54 3.22
N PHE A 92 -7.58 15.20 2.34
CA PHE A 92 -6.17 15.49 2.57
C PHE A 92 -6.00 16.83 3.25
N VAL A 93 -5.04 16.88 4.16
CA VAL A 93 -4.61 18.09 4.87
C VAL A 93 -3.15 18.29 4.51
N ASP A 94 -2.90 19.19 3.57
CA ASP A 94 -1.56 19.45 3.04
C ASP A 94 -0.89 20.61 3.81
N PRO A 95 0.43 20.53 4.08
CA PRO A 95 1.16 21.59 4.78
C PRO A 95 1.04 22.95 4.06
N GLY A 96 0.62 23.97 4.80
CA GLY A 96 0.55 25.34 4.29
C GLY A 96 -0.59 25.63 3.30
N ALA A 97 -1.46 24.66 2.99
CA ALA A 97 -2.58 24.86 2.07
C ALA A 97 -3.73 25.62 2.77
N GLU A 98 -4.44 24.97 3.69
CA GLU A 98 -5.53 25.57 4.45
C GLU A 98 -5.35 25.31 5.95
N PRO A 99 -5.96 26.12 6.85
CA PRO A 99 -5.92 25.86 8.27
C PRO A 99 -6.51 24.47 8.59
N PRO A 100 -5.79 23.62 9.35
CA PRO A 100 -6.25 22.25 9.65
C PRO A 100 -7.62 22.24 10.38
N THR A 101 -7.92 23.28 11.16
CA THR A 101 -9.21 23.45 11.84
C THR A 101 -10.36 23.53 10.83
N ARG A 102 -10.20 24.34 9.79
CA ARG A 102 -11.21 24.51 8.72
C ARG A 102 -11.41 23.20 7.95
N VAL A 103 -10.31 22.56 7.54
CA VAL A 103 -10.39 21.28 6.81
C VAL A 103 -11.09 20.21 7.64
N LEU A 104 -10.80 20.15 8.95
CA LEU A 104 -11.46 19.23 9.88
C LEU A 104 -12.96 19.53 10.00
N GLU A 105 -13.35 20.79 10.17
CA GLU A 105 -14.76 21.20 10.24
C GLU A 105 -15.53 20.81 8.98
N GLU A 106 -14.98 21.07 7.81
CA GLU A 106 -15.57 20.72 6.51
C GLU A 106 -15.68 19.19 6.34
N PHE A 107 -14.66 18.44 6.76
CA PHE A 107 -14.70 16.97 6.77
C PHE A 107 -15.83 16.47 7.68
N LEU A 108 -15.89 16.94 8.91
CA LEU A 108 -16.91 16.54 9.86
C LEU A 108 -18.33 16.91 9.43
N ALA A 109 -18.51 18.03 8.72
CA ALA A 109 -19.81 18.42 8.18
C ALA A 109 -20.28 17.49 7.06
N ARG A 110 -19.34 16.94 6.27
CA ARG A 110 -19.64 16.07 5.12
C ARG A 110 -19.78 14.61 5.48
N GLU A 111 -18.94 14.10 6.41
CA GLU A 111 -18.85 12.68 6.73
C GLU A 111 -19.57 12.34 8.03
N PRO A 112 -20.72 11.65 8.00
CA PRO A 112 -21.47 11.27 9.21
C PRO A 112 -20.86 10.01 9.86
N CYS A 113 -19.68 10.15 10.46
CA CYS A 113 -18.98 9.07 11.16
C CYS A 113 -18.96 9.30 12.68
N ALA A 114 -18.90 8.23 13.47
CA ALA A 114 -18.70 8.32 14.91
C ALA A 114 -17.23 8.58 15.28
N GLU A 115 -16.31 8.09 14.44
CA GLU A 115 -14.89 8.18 14.66
C GLU A 115 -14.14 8.53 13.38
N VAL A 116 -12.99 9.18 13.55
CA VAL A 116 -12.13 9.67 12.48
C VAL A 116 -10.78 8.98 12.55
N VAL A 117 -10.28 8.51 11.42
CA VAL A 117 -8.89 8.05 11.27
C VAL A 117 -8.05 9.20 10.73
N VAL A 118 -6.98 9.51 11.44
CA VAL A 118 -5.93 10.43 11.02
C VAL A 118 -4.70 9.61 10.70
N LYS A 119 -4.17 9.74 9.49
CA LYS A 119 -2.94 9.02 9.06
C LYS A 119 -2.16 9.82 8.02
N PRO A 120 -0.83 9.58 7.86
CA PRO A 120 -0.05 10.23 6.83
C PRO A 120 -0.43 9.78 5.42
N ALA A 121 -0.31 10.68 4.43
CA ALA A 121 -0.43 10.34 3.01
C ALA A 121 0.73 9.45 2.54
N VAL A 122 1.94 9.70 3.04
CA VAL A 122 3.11 8.82 2.88
C VAL A 122 3.31 8.07 4.19
N GLY A 123 3.04 6.77 4.20
CA GLY A 123 3.10 5.95 5.42
C GLY A 123 2.89 4.47 5.14
N ALA A 124 3.45 3.62 5.97
CA ALA A 124 3.31 2.17 5.97
C ALA A 124 3.14 1.65 7.41
N GLY A 125 2.60 0.42 7.56
CA GLY A 125 2.54 -0.28 8.84
C GLY A 125 1.71 0.39 9.94
N SER A 126 0.74 1.23 9.60
CA SER A 126 -0.09 2.01 10.53
C SER A 126 0.69 2.99 11.43
N ARG A 127 1.94 3.30 11.08
CA ARG A 127 2.74 4.29 11.80
C ARG A 127 2.12 5.67 11.69
N ASP A 128 2.02 6.40 12.80
CA ASP A 128 1.34 7.69 12.90
C ASP A 128 -0.14 7.67 12.43
N ALA A 129 -0.75 6.48 12.38
CA ALA A 129 -2.18 6.34 12.16
C ALA A 129 -2.90 6.21 13.50
N ARG A 130 -3.97 6.98 13.71
CA ARG A 130 -4.77 6.92 14.94
C ARG A 130 -6.25 7.08 14.64
N ARG A 131 -7.06 6.39 15.45
CA ARG A 131 -8.51 6.50 15.52
C ARG A 131 -8.88 7.44 16.67
N HIS A 132 -9.74 8.40 16.41
CA HIS A 132 -10.21 9.39 17.35
C HIS A 132 -11.73 9.42 17.35
N ALA A 133 -12.35 9.69 18.51
CA ALA A 133 -13.77 10.01 18.53
C ALA A 133 -14.02 11.31 17.74
N ARG A 134 -15.11 11.37 17.01
CA ARG A 134 -15.52 12.57 16.25
C ARG A 134 -15.63 13.83 17.13
N SER A 135 -16.06 13.66 18.39
CA SER A 135 -16.19 14.76 19.36
C SER A 135 -14.86 15.37 19.78
N ASP A 136 -13.77 14.62 19.65
CA ASP A 136 -12.46 14.98 20.21
C ASP A 136 -11.63 15.80 19.22
N THR A 137 -12.23 16.88 18.69
CA THR A 137 -11.60 17.74 17.68
C THR A 137 -10.25 18.30 18.13
N GLY A 138 -10.08 18.58 19.42
CA GLY A 138 -8.82 19.01 20.02
C GLY A 138 -7.72 17.96 19.87
N GLU A 139 -8.01 16.69 20.14
CA GLU A 139 -7.06 15.59 20.00
C GLU A 139 -6.73 15.30 18.52
N ILE A 140 -7.72 15.42 17.62
CA ILE A 140 -7.50 15.31 16.19
C ILE A 140 -6.51 16.38 15.72
N LEU A 141 -6.71 17.63 16.12
CA LEU A 141 -5.82 18.74 15.77
C LEU A 141 -4.43 18.60 16.41
N ALA A 142 -4.37 18.18 17.67
CA ALA A 142 -3.10 17.91 18.36
C ALA A 142 -2.29 16.79 17.69
N HIS A 143 -2.96 15.84 17.02
CA HIS A 143 -2.29 14.80 16.22
C HIS A 143 -1.84 15.35 14.87
N LEU A 144 -2.65 16.14 14.18
CA LEU A 144 -2.35 16.68 12.85
C LEU A 144 -1.20 17.70 12.87
N GLN A 145 -1.25 18.66 13.79
CA GLN A 145 -0.38 19.84 13.77
C GLN A 145 1.11 19.55 13.77
N PRO A 146 1.67 18.66 14.62
CA PRO A 146 3.12 18.39 14.62
C PRO A 146 3.57 17.70 13.33
N LEU A 147 2.72 16.86 12.73
CA LEU A 147 3.06 16.15 11.49
C LEU A 147 3.00 17.09 10.27
N LEU A 148 2.02 17.98 10.23
CA LEU A 148 1.95 19.05 9.21
C LEU A 148 3.12 20.03 9.35
N ALA A 149 3.51 20.40 10.59
CA ALA A 149 4.67 21.25 10.84
C ALA A 149 5.99 20.59 10.40
N ALA A 150 6.05 19.27 10.43
CA ALA A 150 7.17 18.47 9.87
C ALA A 150 7.09 18.33 8.32
N GLY A 151 6.17 19.01 7.65
CA GLY A 151 6.02 18.99 6.20
C GLY A 151 5.30 17.76 5.65
N ARG A 152 4.62 16.97 6.50
CA ARG A 152 3.92 15.74 6.07
C ARG A 152 2.47 16.02 5.73
N SER A 153 2.02 15.61 4.55
CA SER A 153 0.60 15.59 4.19
C SER A 153 -0.14 14.52 4.98
N MET A 154 -1.31 14.86 5.49
CA MET A 154 -2.14 14.00 6.33
C MET A 154 -3.46 13.69 5.65
N MET A 155 -4.12 12.62 6.08
CA MET A 155 -5.43 12.18 5.61
C MET A 155 -6.41 12.10 6.77
N LEU A 156 -7.65 12.54 6.53
CA LEU A 156 -8.82 12.30 7.37
C LEU A 156 -9.73 11.32 6.66
N GLN A 157 -10.11 10.24 7.33
CA GLN A 157 -11.05 9.25 6.84
C GLN A 157 -12.10 8.92 7.92
N PRO A 158 -13.36 8.64 7.57
CA PRO A 158 -14.28 8.04 8.52
C PRO A 158 -13.76 6.66 8.94
N TYR A 159 -13.86 6.32 10.22
CA TYR A 159 -13.65 4.93 10.63
C TYR A 159 -14.86 4.10 10.24
N LEU A 160 -14.64 3.07 9.45
CA LEU A 160 -15.70 2.17 9.00
C LEU A 160 -15.79 0.98 9.97
N GLU A 161 -16.70 1.06 10.93
CA GLU A 161 -16.83 0.15 12.09
C GLU A 161 -16.91 -1.34 11.72
N ARG A 162 -17.36 -1.65 10.50
CA ARG A 162 -17.43 -3.04 10.05
C ARG A 162 -16.06 -3.72 10.00
N VAL A 163 -14.98 -2.97 9.93
CA VAL A 163 -13.61 -3.52 9.93
C VAL A 163 -13.32 -4.27 11.24
N ASP A 164 -13.91 -3.86 12.36
CA ASP A 164 -13.72 -4.52 13.67
C ASP A 164 -14.23 -5.96 13.65
N ARG A 165 -15.29 -6.24 12.88
CA ARG A 165 -15.87 -7.59 12.72
C ARG A 165 -15.35 -8.30 11.48
N ASP A 166 -15.40 -7.63 10.34
CA ASP A 166 -15.17 -8.24 9.04
C ASP A 166 -13.67 -8.29 8.68
N GLY A 167 -12.86 -7.39 9.27
CA GLY A 167 -11.46 -7.17 8.91
C GLY A 167 -11.34 -6.48 7.55
N GLU A 168 -10.11 -6.40 7.06
CA GLU A 168 -9.79 -5.96 5.70
C GLU A 168 -9.67 -7.19 4.78
N THR A 169 -10.09 -7.06 3.53
CA THR A 169 -9.79 -8.04 2.48
C THR A 169 -8.66 -7.49 1.62
N ALA A 170 -7.50 -8.13 1.65
CA ALA A 170 -6.38 -7.80 0.80
C ALA A 170 -6.36 -8.74 -0.42
N LEU A 171 -6.60 -8.19 -1.61
CA LEU A 171 -6.61 -8.92 -2.88
C LEU A 171 -5.29 -8.71 -3.61
N VAL A 172 -4.60 -9.80 -3.91
CA VAL A 172 -3.33 -9.79 -4.63
C VAL A 172 -3.56 -10.06 -6.11
N PHE A 173 -2.94 -9.24 -6.94
CA PHE A 173 -2.95 -9.35 -8.40
C PHE A 173 -1.53 -9.63 -8.90
N ILE A 174 -1.43 -10.48 -9.91
CA ILE A 174 -0.20 -10.76 -10.66
C ILE A 174 -0.53 -10.52 -12.13
N GLU A 175 0.24 -9.66 -12.79
CA GLU A 175 0.02 -9.26 -14.20
C GLU A 175 -1.41 -8.75 -14.46
N GLY A 176 -1.94 -7.93 -13.53
CA GLY A 176 -3.29 -7.40 -13.62
C GLY A 176 -4.40 -8.41 -13.39
N ARG A 177 -4.10 -9.68 -13.08
CA ARG A 177 -5.09 -10.74 -12.84
C ARG A 177 -5.17 -11.08 -11.36
N PHE A 178 -6.39 -11.23 -10.85
CA PHE A 178 -6.62 -11.67 -9.48
C PHE A 178 -5.93 -13.02 -9.22
N SER A 179 -5.19 -13.11 -8.14
CA SER A 179 -4.41 -14.29 -7.74
C SER A 179 -4.99 -14.98 -6.50
N HIS A 180 -5.10 -14.26 -5.41
CA HIS A 180 -5.59 -14.74 -4.11
C HIS A 180 -5.92 -13.57 -3.19
N ALA A 181 -6.59 -13.88 -2.10
CA ALA A 181 -6.90 -12.90 -1.07
C ALA A 181 -6.61 -13.45 0.33
N ILE A 182 -6.37 -12.53 1.25
CA ILE A 182 -6.27 -12.80 2.69
C ILE A 182 -7.16 -11.81 3.47
N ARG A 183 -7.46 -12.15 4.72
CA ARG A 183 -8.06 -11.25 5.69
C ARG A 183 -6.96 -10.69 6.59
N LYS A 184 -6.97 -9.37 6.79
CA LYS A 184 -6.24 -8.70 7.86
C LYS A 184 -7.23 -8.33 8.98
N GLY A 185 -6.86 -8.60 10.22
CA GLY A 185 -7.61 -8.12 11.38
C GLY A 185 -7.57 -6.60 11.51
N PRO A 186 -8.41 -6.00 12.39
CA PRO A 186 -8.42 -4.56 12.59
C PRO A 186 -7.08 -4.08 13.20
N LEU A 187 -6.51 -3.01 12.62
CA LEU A 187 -5.19 -2.50 13.02
C LEU A 187 -5.24 -1.29 13.97
N LEU A 188 -6.41 -0.64 14.11
CA LEU A 188 -6.58 0.56 14.93
C LEU A 188 -7.61 0.32 16.04
N PRO A 189 -7.27 -0.42 17.12
CA PRO A 189 -8.17 -0.58 18.26
C PRO A 189 -8.48 0.79 18.91
N ALA A 190 -9.71 0.98 19.37
CA ALA A 190 -10.09 2.21 20.05
C ALA A 190 -9.19 2.45 21.28
N GLY A 191 -8.67 3.66 21.43
CA GLY A 191 -7.81 4.04 22.55
C GLY A 191 -6.40 3.44 22.56
N ALA A 192 -6.00 2.71 21.49
CA ALA A 192 -4.65 2.16 21.42
C ALA A 192 -3.60 3.27 21.27
N PRO A 193 -2.40 3.09 21.86
CA PRO A 193 -1.28 4.01 21.65
C PRO A 193 -0.82 3.94 20.17
N PRO A 194 -0.11 4.96 19.69
CA PRO A 194 0.49 4.93 18.36
C PRO A 194 1.40 3.71 18.19
N THR A 195 1.45 3.16 16.97
CA THR A 195 2.37 2.06 16.64
C THR A 195 3.82 2.54 16.81
N ALA A 196 4.55 1.93 17.75
CA ALA A 196 5.92 2.29 18.07
C ALA A 196 6.96 1.65 17.14
N GLY A 197 6.59 0.60 16.39
CA GLY A 197 7.47 -0.13 15.47
C GLY A 197 7.31 0.29 14.01
N LEU A 198 8.00 -0.42 13.11
CA LEU A 198 7.84 -0.23 11.66
C LEU A 198 6.45 -0.62 11.18
N PHE A 199 5.76 -1.51 11.87
CA PHE A 199 4.40 -1.94 11.57
C PHE A 199 3.68 -2.45 12.83
N ALA A 200 2.35 -2.33 12.85
CA ALA A 200 1.52 -2.96 13.85
C ALA A 200 1.46 -4.49 13.63
N PRO A 201 1.38 -5.32 14.69
CA PRO A 201 1.11 -6.74 14.53
C PRO A 201 -0.19 -6.98 13.77
N GLU A 202 -0.13 -7.76 12.70
CA GLU A 202 -1.28 -8.08 11.86
C GLU A 202 -1.78 -9.50 12.14
N GLU A 203 -3.09 -9.64 12.34
CA GLU A 203 -3.77 -10.94 12.34
C GLU A 203 -4.13 -11.30 10.90
N ILE A 204 -3.38 -12.23 10.30
CA ILE A 204 -3.58 -12.66 8.91
C ILE A 204 -4.21 -14.04 8.87
N SER A 205 -5.25 -14.19 8.04
CA SER A 205 -5.91 -15.48 7.80
C SER A 205 -6.32 -15.64 6.33
N PRO A 206 -6.50 -16.89 5.85
CA PRO A 206 -7.00 -17.13 4.50
C PRO A 206 -8.39 -16.50 4.30
N ARG A 207 -8.66 -15.96 3.11
CA ARG A 207 -9.97 -15.44 2.74
C ARG A 207 -10.26 -15.68 1.25
N SER A 208 -11.50 -16.07 0.95
CA SER A 208 -12.02 -15.98 -0.41
C SER A 208 -12.67 -14.60 -0.59
N ALA A 209 -12.21 -13.83 -1.57
CA ALA A 209 -12.86 -12.58 -1.93
C ALA A 209 -14.25 -12.84 -2.54
N SER A 210 -15.21 -12.04 -2.20
CA SER A 210 -16.54 -12.07 -2.82
C SER A 210 -16.51 -11.42 -4.22
N ALA A 211 -17.55 -11.63 -5.00
CA ALA A 211 -17.63 -11.10 -6.37
C ALA A 211 -17.61 -9.57 -6.41
N ASP A 212 -18.27 -8.90 -5.44
CA ASP A 212 -18.28 -7.44 -5.31
C ASP A 212 -16.90 -6.89 -4.91
N GLU A 213 -16.18 -7.56 -4.00
CA GLU A 213 -14.80 -7.22 -3.64
C GLU A 213 -13.86 -7.35 -4.84
N THR A 214 -13.96 -8.47 -5.57
CA THR A 214 -13.14 -8.69 -6.76
C THR A 214 -13.41 -7.63 -7.82
N ALA A 215 -14.68 -7.30 -8.10
CA ALA A 215 -15.05 -6.28 -9.09
C ALA A 215 -14.52 -4.88 -8.72
N VAL A 216 -14.56 -4.49 -7.44
CA VAL A 216 -14.00 -3.21 -6.97
C VAL A 216 -12.49 -3.20 -7.10
N ALA A 217 -11.81 -4.28 -6.71
CA ALA A 217 -10.36 -4.38 -6.79
C ALA A 217 -9.86 -4.38 -8.24
N GLU A 218 -10.53 -5.10 -9.16
CA GLU A 218 -10.22 -5.09 -10.59
C GLU A 218 -10.38 -3.69 -11.19
N ARG A 219 -11.42 -2.95 -10.82
CA ARG A 219 -11.59 -1.56 -11.23
C ARG A 219 -10.47 -0.67 -10.71
N ALA A 220 -10.03 -0.86 -9.46
CA ALA A 220 -8.92 -0.09 -8.90
C ALA A 220 -7.63 -0.35 -9.67
N VAL A 221 -7.31 -1.60 -9.98
CA VAL A 221 -6.13 -1.96 -10.77
C VAL A 221 -6.21 -1.42 -12.20
N ALA A 222 -7.40 -1.47 -12.83
CA ALA A 222 -7.62 -0.96 -14.19
C ALA A 222 -7.52 0.59 -14.29
N GLN A 223 -7.70 1.31 -13.18
CA GLN A 223 -7.55 2.78 -13.14
C GLN A 223 -6.11 3.24 -12.89
N VAL A 224 -5.17 2.32 -12.66
CA VAL A 224 -3.75 2.68 -12.52
C VAL A 224 -3.25 3.25 -13.86
N PRO A 225 -2.66 4.46 -13.90
CA PRO A 225 -2.30 5.12 -15.16
C PRO A 225 -1.01 4.58 -15.80
N PHE A 226 -0.64 3.34 -15.47
CA PHE A 226 0.55 2.68 -15.96
C PHE A 226 0.21 1.28 -16.45
N ALA A 227 0.73 0.92 -17.61
CA ALA A 227 0.67 -0.45 -18.12
C ALA A 227 1.70 -1.36 -17.41
N GLU A 228 1.54 -2.66 -17.55
CA GLU A 228 2.57 -3.68 -17.25
C GLU A 228 2.95 -3.81 -15.76
N LEU A 229 1.97 -3.68 -14.87
CA LEU A 229 2.21 -4.03 -13.47
C LEU A 229 2.55 -5.52 -13.34
N LEU A 230 3.65 -5.83 -12.65
CA LEU A 230 3.94 -7.21 -12.25
C LEU A 230 3.01 -7.64 -11.13
N TYR A 231 2.77 -6.77 -10.18
CA TYR A 231 1.94 -7.04 -9.00
C TYR A 231 1.17 -5.81 -8.54
N ALA A 232 0.07 -6.08 -7.87
CA ALA A 232 -0.67 -5.10 -7.08
C ALA A 232 -1.30 -5.80 -5.88
N ARG A 233 -1.56 -5.04 -4.81
CA ARG A 233 -2.43 -5.44 -3.72
C ARG A 233 -3.47 -4.35 -3.50
N VAL A 234 -4.74 -4.74 -3.45
CA VAL A 234 -5.86 -3.86 -3.15
C VAL A 234 -6.45 -4.25 -1.81
N ASP A 235 -6.40 -3.35 -0.84
CA ASP A 235 -6.95 -3.56 0.48
C ASP A 235 -8.34 -2.91 0.56
N LEU A 236 -9.35 -3.72 0.85
CA LEU A 236 -10.75 -3.33 0.89
C LEU A 236 -11.30 -3.42 2.30
N ILE A 237 -12.15 -2.48 2.66
CA ILE A 237 -13.02 -2.54 3.84
C ILE A 237 -14.47 -2.29 3.43
N ARG A 238 -15.42 -2.79 4.23
CA ARG A 238 -16.85 -2.58 3.94
C ARG A 238 -17.40 -1.38 4.70
N ASP A 239 -18.14 -0.53 4.01
CA ASP A 239 -18.88 0.57 4.63
C ASP A 239 -20.11 0.06 5.41
N ALA A 240 -20.85 0.98 6.05
CA ALA A 240 -22.03 0.66 6.86
C ALA A 240 -23.11 -0.08 6.07
N THR A 241 -23.23 0.16 4.75
CA THR A 241 -24.18 -0.54 3.87
C THR A 241 -23.68 -1.92 3.41
N GLY A 242 -22.43 -2.26 3.73
CA GLY A 242 -21.78 -3.51 3.33
C GLY A 242 -21.08 -3.42 1.97
N GLN A 243 -21.02 -2.26 1.34
CA GLN A 243 -20.33 -2.09 0.06
C GLN A 243 -18.80 -2.06 0.27
N PRO A 244 -18.01 -2.78 -0.55
CA PRO A 244 -16.56 -2.72 -0.47
C PRO A 244 -16.04 -1.38 -0.98
N ARG A 245 -15.04 -0.84 -0.24
CA ARG A 245 -14.35 0.40 -0.57
C ARG A 245 -12.85 0.19 -0.50
N VAL A 246 -12.13 0.76 -1.45
CA VAL A 246 -10.66 0.72 -1.45
C VAL A 246 -10.16 1.57 -0.28
N LEU A 247 -9.45 0.92 0.63
CA LEU A 247 -8.72 1.57 1.72
C LEU A 247 -7.32 1.96 1.27
N GLU A 248 -6.68 1.05 0.50
CA GLU A 248 -5.32 1.22 0.01
C GLU A 248 -5.10 0.41 -1.28
N LEU A 249 -4.23 0.92 -2.15
CA LEU A 249 -3.67 0.22 -3.31
C LEU A 249 -2.15 0.24 -3.16
N GLU A 250 -1.52 -0.92 -3.14
CA GLU A 250 -0.08 -1.05 -3.00
C GLU A 250 0.56 -1.64 -4.26
N LEU A 251 1.45 -0.86 -4.88
CA LEU A 251 2.18 -1.21 -6.10
C LEU A 251 3.71 -1.17 -5.89
N ALA A 252 4.18 -0.55 -4.80
CA ALA A 252 5.61 -0.43 -4.53
C ALA A 252 6.16 -1.68 -3.85
N GLU A 253 5.81 -1.93 -2.58
CA GLU A 253 6.43 -3.01 -1.79
C GLU A 253 5.43 -3.86 -0.98
N PRO A 254 4.23 -4.21 -1.53
CA PRO A 254 3.20 -4.90 -0.76
C PRO A 254 3.69 -6.26 -0.22
N SER A 255 3.22 -6.63 0.97
CA SER A 255 3.21 -8.04 1.34
C SER A 255 2.27 -8.78 0.41
N LEU A 256 2.79 -9.80 -0.30
CA LEU A 256 2.02 -10.60 -1.26
C LEU A 256 1.52 -11.93 -0.67
N PHE A 257 1.72 -12.16 0.61
CA PHE A 257 1.15 -13.26 1.39
C PHE A 257 1.27 -14.66 0.75
N PHE A 258 2.38 -14.93 0.07
CA PHE A 258 2.62 -16.21 -0.63
C PHE A 258 2.57 -17.45 0.28
N ALA A 259 2.70 -17.28 1.60
CA ALA A 259 2.50 -18.38 2.55
C ALA A 259 1.07 -18.93 2.51
N TYR A 260 0.09 -18.12 2.12
CA TYR A 260 -1.32 -18.51 1.99
C TYR A 260 -1.70 -18.94 0.57
N ALA A 261 -0.80 -18.76 -0.40
CA ALA A 261 -1.01 -19.14 -1.80
C ALA A 261 0.32 -19.56 -2.46
N PRO A 262 0.90 -20.73 -2.10
CA PRO A 262 2.23 -21.14 -2.58
C PRO A 262 2.38 -21.17 -4.09
N GLU A 263 1.34 -21.58 -4.84
CA GLU A 263 1.35 -21.58 -6.30
C GLU A 263 1.43 -20.18 -6.92
N ALA A 264 0.99 -19.16 -6.16
CA ALA A 264 1.09 -17.78 -6.59
C ALA A 264 2.55 -17.29 -6.64
N ALA A 265 3.42 -17.79 -5.74
CA ALA A 265 4.85 -17.47 -5.79
C ALA A 265 5.49 -17.97 -7.11
N ARG A 266 5.14 -19.17 -7.55
CA ARG A 266 5.64 -19.71 -8.83
C ARG A 266 5.14 -18.90 -10.04
N ARG A 267 3.84 -18.52 -10.04
CA ARG A 267 3.29 -17.67 -11.12
C ARG A 267 3.98 -16.30 -11.14
N PHE A 268 4.19 -15.71 -9.97
CA PHE A 268 4.87 -14.43 -9.83
C PHE A 268 6.30 -14.48 -10.37
N VAL A 269 7.08 -15.50 -10.00
CA VAL A 269 8.46 -15.66 -10.46
C VAL A 269 8.50 -15.86 -11.97
N ARG A 270 7.64 -16.73 -12.53
CA ARG A 270 7.55 -16.91 -13.97
C ARG A 270 7.27 -15.58 -14.69
N ALA A 271 6.25 -14.84 -14.23
CA ALA A 271 5.89 -13.55 -14.79
C ALA A 271 7.03 -12.50 -14.69
N ALA A 272 7.81 -12.55 -13.62
CA ALA A 272 8.97 -11.68 -13.44
C ALA A 272 10.10 -12.05 -14.42
N LEU A 273 10.42 -13.34 -14.56
CA LEU A 273 11.49 -13.83 -15.43
C LEU A 273 11.13 -13.66 -16.93
N GLU A 274 9.87 -13.81 -17.31
CA GLU A 274 9.40 -13.59 -18.69
C GLU A 274 9.58 -12.14 -19.17
N ARG A 275 9.80 -11.18 -18.24
CA ARG A 275 10.09 -9.76 -18.54
C ARG A 275 11.57 -9.45 -18.73
N LEU A 276 12.45 -10.40 -18.45
CA LEU A 276 13.87 -10.24 -18.75
C LEU A 276 14.09 -10.17 -20.26
N PRO A 277 15.04 -9.34 -20.74
CA PRO A 277 15.50 -9.40 -22.11
C PRO A 277 15.94 -10.82 -22.48
N ARG A 278 15.58 -11.29 -23.69
CA ARG A 278 15.86 -12.68 -24.11
C ARG A 278 17.34 -13.05 -24.12
N GLU A 279 18.24 -12.07 -24.11
CA GLU A 279 19.69 -12.26 -24.05
C GLU A 279 20.20 -12.61 -22.64
N SER A 280 19.37 -12.45 -21.61
CA SER A 280 19.70 -12.68 -20.20
C SER A 280 19.24 -14.04 -19.68
N LEU A 281 18.54 -14.86 -20.48
CA LEU A 281 18.09 -16.18 -20.05
C LEU A 281 19.19 -17.22 -20.30
N PRO A 282 19.61 -18.02 -19.29
CA PRO A 282 20.50 -19.16 -19.51
C PRO A 282 19.81 -20.19 -20.42
N ALA A 283 20.59 -20.76 -21.30
CA ALA A 283 20.17 -21.81 -22.24
C ALA A 283 19.73 -23.10 -21.52
#